data_4851e1bdfd1c4bb1ec76cfdd9c8c5bf6
#
_entry.id   4851e1bdfd1c4bb1ec76cfdd9c8c5bf6
#
_cell.length_a   1.000
_cell.length_b   1.000
_cell.length_c   1.000
_cell.angle_alpha   90.00
_cell.angle_beta   90.00
_cell.angle_gamma   90.00
#
_symmetry.space_group_name_H-M   'P 1'
#
loop_
_entity.id
_entity.type
_entity.pdbx_description
1 polymer ?
#
loop_
_entity_poly.entity_id
_entity_poly.type
_entity_poly.pdbx_seq_one_letter_code
_entity_poly.pdbx_strand_id
1 'polypeptide(L)'
;SAYARSYFIERPSLGAASARAGNVIGGGDWAVDRIIPDCVRAIESDKSIELRNPSATRPWQHVLEPISGYLLLAASLRKDPLAFVGSWNFGPTSKEVRTVLEVAEHLIARFDRGRINCESSAKIPHEAGLLQLNCDRANQILGWYPRWDFESTLDMTADWYKKVDGGEEANKVTKGQ
;
A
#
# COMPACT_ATOMS: atom_id res chain seq x y z
N SER A 1 -7.56 -22.88 5.13
CA SER A 1 -6.18 -23.43 5.14
C SER A 1 -6.15 -24.70 5.99
N ALA A 2 -5.17 -25.59 5.75
CA ALA A 2 -4.99 -26.82 6.55
C ALA A 2 -4.83 -26.48 8.04
N TYR A 3 -4.04 -25.45 8.35
CA TYR A 3 -3.82 -24.98 9.72
C TYR A 3 -5.13 -24.62 10.44
N ALA A 4 -6.04 -23.91 9.78
CA ALA A 4 -7.33 -23.55 10.38
C ALA A 4 -8.20 -24.78 10.69
N ARG A 5 -8.19 -25.79 9.81
CA ARG A 5 -8.92 -27.04 10.04
C ARG A 5 -8.33 -27.85 11.18
N SER A 6 -7.00 -27.88 11.33
CA SER A 6 -6.34 -28.69 12.36
C SER A 6 -6.43 -28.10 13.76
N TYR A 7 -6.48 -26.77 13.91
CA TYR A 7 -6.34 -26.12 15.22
C TYR A 7 -7.55 -25.29 15.67
N PHE A 8 -8.45 -24.89 14.75
CA PHE A 8 -9.52 -23.96 15.10
C PHE A 8 -10.92 -24.57 14.93
N ILE A 9 -11.07 -25.68 14.19
CA ILE A 9 -12.39 -26.26 13.91
C ILE A 9 -13.14 -26.71 15.17
N GLU A 10 -12.40 -27.15 16.19
CA GLU A 10 -12.96 -27.62 17.48
C GLU A 10 -13.13 -26.50 18.52
N ARG A 11 -12.85 -25.25 18.13
CA ARG A 11 -12.92 -24.08 19.01
C ARG A 11 -13.87 -23.02 18.44
N PRO A 12 -15.20 -23.20 18.59
CA PRO A 12 -16.19 -22.31 17.96
C PRO A 12 -16.14 -20.86 18.48
N SER A 13 -15.51 -20.62 19.62
CA SER A 13 -15.29 -19.28 20.16
C SER A 13 -14.06 -18.58 19.56
N LEU A 14 -13.26 -19.27 18.71
CA LEU A 14 -12.04 -18.76 18.13
C LEU A 14 -12.21 -18.57 16.62
N GLY A 15 -12.31 -17.33 16.19
CA GLY A 15 -12.29 -16.96 14.78
C GLY A 15 -10.87 -16.70 14.29
N ALA A 16 -10.48 -17.28 13.15
CA ALA A 16 -9.20 -17.03 12.50
C ALA A 16 -9.40 -16.58 11.06
N ALA A 17 -8.79 -15.46 10.71
CA ALA A 17 -8.79 -14.94 9.35
C ALA A 17 -7.38 -14.57 8.91
N SER A 18 -7.13 -14.62 7.60
CA SER A 18 -5.93 -14.06 6.99
C SER A 18 -6.32 -12.79 6.25
N ALA A 19 -5.53 -11.74 6.41
CA ALA A 19 -5.70 -10.47 5.70
C ALA A 19 -4.51 -10.25 4.76
N ARG A 20 -4.77 -9.74 3.57
CA ARG A 20 -3.76 -9.35 2.57
C ARG A 20 -4.07 -7.95 2.06
N ALA A 21 -3.01 -7.17 1.84
CA ALA A 21 -3.09 -5.87 1.22
C ALA A 21 -2.39 -5.88 -0.15
N GLY A 22 -2.68 -4.89 -0.98
CA GLY A 22 -1.95 -4.60 -2.21
C GLY A 22 -0.62 -3.90 -1.95
N ASN A 23 -0.16 -3.11 -2.90
CA ASN A 23 1.03 -2.29 -2.74
C ASN A 23 0.74 -1.14 -1.77
N VAL A 24 1.25 -1.27 -0.57
CA VAL A 24 1.04 -0.32 0.51
C VAL A 24 2.17 0.69 0.54
N ILE A 25 1.83 1.98 0.56
CA ILE A 25 2.76 3.10 0.67
C ILE A 25 2.37 4.01 1.84
N GLY A 26 3.31 4.81 2.30
CA GLY A 26 3.10 5.73 3.42
C GLY A 26 4.43 6.29 3.89
N GLY A 27 4.39 7.23 4.81
CA GLY A 27 5.58 7.80 5.40
C GLY A 27 6.38 6.82 6.25
N GLY A 28 7.70 7.04 6.34
CA GLY A 28 8.59 6.28 7.23
C GLY A 28 9.11 4.94 6.69
N ASP A 29 8.80 4.56 5.47
CA ASP A 29 9.43 3.43 4.80
C ASP A 29 10.78 3.88 4.20
N TRP A 30 11.88 3.24 4.60
CA TRP A 30 13.22 3.49 4.09
C TRP A 30 13.86 2.25 3.47
N ALA A 31 13.07 1.20 3.20
CA ALA A 31 13.58 -0.01 2.59
C ALA A 31 14.10 0.26 1.16
N VAL A 32 15.17 -0.41 0.79
CA VAL A 32 15.73 -0.38 -0.56
C VAL A 32 14.87 -1.19 -1.52
N ASP A 33 14.96 -0.87 -2.81
CA ASP A 33 14.20 -1.54 -3.88
C ASP A 33 12.68 -1.34 -3.76
N ARG A 34 12.25 -0.25 -3.12
CA ARG A 34 10.86 0.20 -3.07
C ARG A 34 10.73 1.57 -3.69
N ILE A 35 9.71 1.74 -4.52
CA ILE A 35 9.54 2.93 -5.36
C ILE A 35 9.54 4.24 -4.56
N ILE A 36 8.75 4.36 -3.49
CA ILE A 36 8.64 5.60 -2.72
C ILE A 36 9.97 5.97 -2.04
N PRO A 37 10.59 5.09 -1.21
CA PRO A 37 11.89 5.39 -0.60
C PRO A 37 12.99 5.67 -1.62
N ASP A 38 13.01 4.95 -2.75
CA ASP A 38 14.02 5.16 -3.78
C ASP A 38 13.84 6.50 -4.48
N CYS A 39 12.61 6.90 -4.80
CA CYS A 39 12.30 8.23 -5.33
C CYS A 39 12.71 9.34 -4.35
N VAL A 40 12.33 9.23 -3.08
CA VAL A 40 12.64 10.23 -2.06
C VAL A 40 14.14 10.37 -1.90
N ARG A 41 14.88 9.28 -1.74
CA ARG A 41 16.36 9.31 -1.65
C ARG A 41 17.02 9.96 -2.88
N ALA A 42 16.52 9.66 -4.08
CA ALA A 42 17.04 10.26 -5.32
C ALA A 42 16.78 11.78 -5.33
N ILE A 43 15.58 12.21 -4.99
CA ILE A 43 15.17 13.62 -4.92
C ILE A 43 16.01 14.38 -3.89
N GLU A 44 16.17 13.85 -2.68
CA GLU A 44 16.96 14.45 -1.59
C GLU A 44 18.45 14.57 -1.94
N SER A 45 18.97 13.61 -2.70
CA SER A 45 20.37 13.57 -3.13
C SER A 45 20.63 14.29 -4.47
N ASP A 46 19.64 14.97 -5.05
CA ASP A 46 19.66 15.56 -6.40
C ASP A 46 20.13 14.59 -7.49
N LYS A 47 19.76 13.32 -7.39
CA LYS A 47 20.01 12.26 -8.37
C LYS A 47 18.78 11.98 -9.21
N SER A 48 18.98 11.33 -10.37
CA SER A 48 17.88 10.82 -11.17
C SER A 48 17.21 9.63 -10.47
N ILE A 49 15.89 9.56 -10.57
CA ILE A 49 15.11 8.40 -10.17
C ILE A 49 15.25 7.35 -11.28
N GLU A 50 15.84 6.21 -10.96
CA GLU A 50 16.04 5.11 -11.91
C GLU A 50 14.84 4.17 -11.89
N LEU A 51 14.04 4.14 -12.96
CA LEU A 51 12.88 3.28 -13.08
C LEU A 51 13.19 2.05 -13.93
N ARG A 52 13.19 0.86 -13.30
CA ARG A 52 13.44 -0.42 -13.97
C ARG A 52 12.29 -0.85 -14.89
N ASN A 53 11.04 -0.62 -14.47
CA ASN A 53 9.84 -0.97 -15.23
C ASN A 53 8.78 0.13 -15.07
N PRO A 54 8.91 1.25 -15.79
CA PRO A 54 8.03 2.41 -15.64
C PRO A 54 6.56 2.12 -16.00
N SER A 55 6.31 1.17 -16.90
CA SER A 55 4.95 0.80 -17.35
C SER A 55 4.26 -0.24 -16.45
N ALA A 56 4.96 -0.84 -15.49
CA ALA A 56 4.35 -1.79 -14.57
C ALA A 56 3.26 -1.10 -13.74
N THR A 57 2.08 -1.71 -13.67
CA THR A 57 0.95 -1.20 -12.90
C THR A 57 0.82 -1.91 -11.57
N ARG A 58 0.43 -1.18 -10.54
CA ARG A 58 0.22 -1.72 -9.18
C ARG A 58 -1.02 -1.08 -8.54
N PRO A 59 -1.71 -1.81 -7.65
CA PRO A 59 -2.82 -1.29 -6.87
C PRO A 59 -2.28 -0.54 -5.64
N TRP A 60 -1.93 0.73 -5.82
CA TRP A 60 -1.37 1.58 -4.78
C TRP A 60 -2.43 1.97 -3.74
N GLN A 61 -2.09 1.88 -2.47
CA GLN A 61 -2.94 2.35 -1.38
C GLN A 61 -2.12 2.86 -0.19
N HIS A 62 -2.66 3.81 0.54
CA HIS A 62 -2.02 4.31 1.75
C HIS A 62 -2.09 3.27 2.88
N VAL A 63 -1.07 3.21 3.74
CA VAL A 63 -0.96 2.24 4.83
C VAL A 63 -2.16 2.27 5.79
N LEU A 64 -2.78 3.41 6.00
CA LEU A 64 -3.95 3.54 6.87
C LEU A 64 -5.19 2.82 6.32
N GLU A 65 -5.30 2.63 4.99
CA GLU A 65 -6.41 1.92 4.39
C GLU A 65 -6.49 0.45 4.83
N PRO A 66 -5.48 -0.39 4.58
CA PRO A 66 -5.54 -1.78 5.03
C PRO A 66 -5.55 -1.91 6.55
N ILE A 67 -4.90 -0.99 7.30
CA ILE A 67 -4.97 -0.98 8.77
C ILE A 67 -6.42 -0.79 9.23
N SER A 68 -7.16 0.13 8.65
CA SER A 68 -8.58 0.33 8.96
C SER A 68 -9.39 -0.94 8.72
N GLY A 69 -9.13 -1.63 7.62
CA GLY A 69 -9.75 -2.91 7.27
C GLY A 69 -9.38 -4.03 8.26
N TYR A 70 -8.13 -4.11 8.67
CA TYR A 70 -7.68 -5.11 9.64
C TYR A 70 -8.33 -4.91 11.02
N LEU A 71 -8.44 -3.66 11.47
CA LEU A 71 -9.12 -3.34 12.73
C LEU A 71 -10.61 -3.68 12.66
N LEU A 72 -11.28 -3.35 11.55
CA LEU A 72 -12.68 -3.69 11.34
C LEU A 72 -12.89 -5.22 11.30
N LEU A 73 -12.02 -5.94 10.59
CA LEU A 73 -12.05 -7.41 10.56
C LEU A 73 -11.85 -8.02 11.95
N ALA A 74 -10.90 -7.51 12.73
CA ALA A 74 -10.63 -7.97 14.08
C ALA A 74 -11.84 -7.73 15.01
N ALA A 75 -12.46 -6.57 14.92
CA ALA A 75 -13.68 -6.25 15.66
C ALA A 75 -14.86 -7.16 15.29
N SER A 76 -15.02 -7.44 13.99
CA SER A 76 -16.05 -8.34 13.48
C SER A 76 -15.84 -9.79 13.90
N LEU A 77 -14.59 -10.30 13.83
CA LEU A 77 -14.22 -11.63 14.34
C LEU A 77 -14.49 -11.79 15.83
N ARG A 78 -14.29 -10.71 16.61
CA ARG A 78 -14.61 -10.74 18.05
C ARG A 78 -16.11 -10.83 18.30
N LYS A 79 -16.92 -10.19 17.46
CA LYS A 79 -18.39 -10.18 17.57
C LYS A 79 -19.02 -11.50 17.11
N ASP A 80 -18.55 -12.04 15.99
CA ASP A 80 -18.99 -13.30 15.41
C ASP A 80 -17.80 -14.08 14.84
N PRO A 81 -17.16 -14.94 15.65
CA PRO A 81 -15.96 -15.66 15.27
C PRO A 81 -16.12 -16.52 14.02
N LEU A 82 -17.31 -17.05 13.74
CA LEU A 82 -17.53 -17.97 12.63
C LEU A 82 -17.92 -17.27 11.32
N ALA A 83 -18.61 -16.14 11.39
CA ALA A 83 -19.06 -15.42 10.20
C ALA A 83 -17.89 -14.79 9.41
N PHE A 84 -16.80 -14.42 10.09
CA PHE A 84 -15.69 -13.66 9.50
C PHE A 84 -14.39 -14.46 9.31
N VAL A 85 -14.40 -15.78 9.51
CA VAL A 85 -13.23 -16.64 9.26
C VAL A 85 -12.84 -16.65 7.77
N GLY A 86 -11.58 -16.99 7.49
CA GLY A 86 -11.08 -17.22 6.13
C GLY A 86 -10.19 -16.10 5.60
N SER A 87 -10.16 -15.91 4.28
CA SER A 87 -9.22 -14.99 3.62
C SER A 87 -9.91 -13.70 3.20
N TRP A 88 -9.24 -12.56 3.46
CA TRP A 88 -9.70 -11.22 3.17
C TRP A 88 -8.63 -10.43 2.43
N ASN A 89 -9.03 -9.70 1.41
CA ASN A 89 -8.17 -8.79 0.69
C ASN A 89 -8.62 -7.36 0.93
N PHE A 90 -7.65 -6.47 1.09
CA PHE A 90 -7.85 -5.04 1.27
C PHE A 90 -6.99 -4.31 0.23
N GLY A 91 -7.60 -3.61 -0.70
CA GLY A 91 -6.92 -2.93 -1.79
C GLY A 91 -7.75 -1.79 -2.34
N PRO A 92 -7.14 -0.93 -3.16
CA PRO A 92 -7.82 0.18 -3.80
C PRO A 92 -8.85 -0.34 -4.82
N THR A 93 -9.70 0.55 -5.30
CA THR A 93 -10.60 0.22 -6.42
C THR A 93 -9.81 -0.02 -7.70
N SER A 94 -10.40 -0.71 -8.67
CA SER A 94 -9.75 -0.95 -9.96
C SER A 94 -9.41 0.34 -10.74
N LYS A 95 -10.06 1.45 -10.40
CA LYS A 95 -9.80 2.77 -10.99
C LYS A 95 -8.50 3.40 -10.50
N GLU A 96 -7.97 2.92 -9.37
CA GLU A 96 -6.77 3.46 -8.71
C GLU A 96 -5.48 2.67 -9.05
N VAL A 97 -5.54 1.83 -10.08
CA VAL A 97 -4.35 1.14 -10.60
C VAL A 97 -3.56 2.12 -11.47
N ARG A 98 -2.33 2.38 -11.08
CA ARG A 98 -1.43 3.32 -11.75
C ARG A 98 -0.07 2.70 -12.01
N THR A 99 0.64 3.26 -12.97
CA THR A 99 1.99 2.85 -13.32
C THR A 99 3.03 3.33 -12.31
N VAL A 100 4.17 2.67 -12.31
CA VAL A 100 5.35 3.10 -11.54
C VAL A 100 5.82 4.49 -11.98
N LEU A 101 5.69 4.82 -13.28
CA LEU A 101 6.02 6.14 -13.82
C LEU A 101 5.12 7.23 -13.22
N GLU A 102 3.80 7.03 -13.23
CA GLU A 102 2.84 8.00 -12.66
C GLU A 102 3.13 8.28 -11.17
N VAL A 103 3.55 7.26 -10.40
CA VAL A 103 3.98 7.45 -9.00
C VAL A 103 5.20 8.38 -8.91
N ALA A 104 6.23 8.14 -9.72
CA ALA A 104 7.45 8.94 -9.70
C ALA A 104 7.20 10.39 -10.17
N GLU A 105 6.39 10.58 -11.21
CA GLU A 105 5.99 11.90 -11.71
C GLU A 105 5.22 12.69 -10.65
N HIS A 106 4.29 12.06 -9.97
CA HIS A 106 3.52 12.70 -8.88
C HIS A 106 4.44 13.14 -7.72
N LEU A 107 5.39 12.29 -7.31
CA LEU A 107 6.37 12.68 -6.28
C LEU A 107 7.22 13.86 -6.72
N ILE A 108 7.74 13.87 -7.94
CA ILE A 108 8.50 15.01 -8.49
C ILE A 108 7.66 16.29 -8.43
N ALA A 109 6.41 16.24 -8.87
CA ALA A 109 5.50 17.40 -8.81
C ALA A 109 5.27 17.88 -7.36
N ARG A 110 5.13 16.95 -6.40
CA ARG A 110 4.93 17.32 -4.98
C ARG A 110 6.19 17.87 -4.32
N PHE A 111 7.37 17.40 -4.70
CA PHE A 111 8.65 17.91 -4.18
C PHE A 111 9.15 19.15 -4.93
N ASP A 112 8.54 19.50 -6.06
CA ASP A 112 8.96 20.58 -6.96
C ASP A 112 10.43 20.48 -7.39
N ARG A 113 10.95 19.27 -7.43
CA ARG A 113 12.32 18.93 -7.83
C ARG A 113 12.44 17.43 -8.12
N GLY A 114 13.49 17.08 -8.87
CA GLY A 114 13.79 15.70 -9.25
C GLY A 114 13.74 15.50 -10.76
N ARG A 115 14.27 14.39 -11.21
CA ARG A 115 14.26 13.97 -12.62
C ARG A 115 14.19 12.46 -12.72
N ILE A 116 13.55 11.96 -13.75
CA ILE A 116 13.43 10.53 -14.03
C ILE A 116 14.40 10.14 -15.13
N ASN A 117 15.07 9.00 -14.92
CA ASN A 117 15.81 8.30 -15.96
C ASN A 117 15.10 6.95 -16.21
N CYS A 118 14.64 6.76 -17.45
CA CYS A 118 14.01 5.54 -17.93
C CYS A 118 14.95 4.81 -18.88
N GLU A 119 16.18 4.51 -18.48
CA GLU A 119 17.02 3.65 -19.29
C GLU A 119 16.42 2.22 -19.29
N SER A 120 15.94 1.82 -20.47
CA SER A 120 15.43 0.46 -20.67
C SER A 120 16.58 -0.54 -20.59
N SER A 121 16.81 -1.11 -19.40
CA SER A 121 17.69 -2.25 -19.29
C SER A 121 17.02 -3.46 -19.97
N ALA A 122 17.67 -3.98 -21.00
CA ALA A 122 17.18 -5.00 -21.93
C ALA A 122 16.93 -6.41 -21.31
N LYS A 123 16.89 -6.55 -19.99
CA LYS A 123 16.60 -7.79 -19.27
C LYS A 123 15.79 -7.51 -18.01
N ILE A 124 14.50 -7.21 -18.20
CA ILE A 124 13.57 -7.19 -17.08
C ILE A 124 13.20 -8.66 -16.77
N PRO A 125 13.42 -9.17 -15.53
CA PRO A 125 12.82 -10.43 -15.12
C PRO A 125 11.31 -10.35 -15.31
N HIS A 126 10.66 -11.47 -15.62
CA HIS A 126 9.22 -11.54 -15.89
C HIS A 126 8.44 -11.11 -14.62
N GLU A 127 8.26 -9.82 -14.46
CA GLU A 127 7.42 -9.25 -13.41
C GLU A 127 5.99 -9.18 -13.94
N ALA A 128 5.01 -9.62 -13.15
CA ALA A 128 3.60 -9.54 -13.55
C ALA A 128 3.26 -8.09 -13.90
N GLY A 129 2.91 -7.85 -15.18
CA GLY A 129 2.60 -6.51 -15.68
C GLY A 129 1.37 -5.90 -15.01
N LEU A 130 0.38 -6.75 -14.65
CA LEU A 130 -0.84 -6.36 -13.96
C LEU A 130 -0.99 -7.17 -12.67
N LEU A 131 -1.10 -6.48 -11.54
CA LEU A 131 -1.45 -7.07 -10.25
C LEU A 131 -2.70 -6.38 -9.72
N GLN A 132 -3.77 -7.14 -9.44
CA GLN A 132 -5.01 -6.64 -8.89
C GLN A 132 -5.52 -7.59 -7.78
N LEU A 133 -6.14 -7.02 -6.76
CA LEU A 133 -6.80 -7.78 -5.70
C LEU A 133 -8.31 -7.72 -5.86
N ASN A 134 -8.98 -8.87 -5.75
CA ASN A 134 -10.42 -8.89 -5.58
C ASN A 134 -10.75 -8.61 -4.11
N CYS A 135 -11.44 -7.51 -3.85
CA CYS A 135 -11.85 -7.04 -2.51
C CYS A 135 -13.36 -7.18 -2.26
N ASP A 136 -14.10 -7.86 -3.14
CA ASP A 136 -15.57 -7.98 -3.07
C ASP A 136 -16.04 -8.46 -1.71
N ARG A 137 -15.34 -9.40 -1.11
CA ARG A 137 -15.70 -9.91 0.22
C ARG A 137 -15.58 -8.85 1.31
N ALA A 138 -14.51 -8.04 1.29
CA ALA A 138 -14.35 -6.93 2.22
C ALA A 138 -15.44 -5.88 2.02
N ASN A 139 -15.79 -5.61 0.76
CA ASN A 139 -16.81 -4.63 0.42
C ASN A 139 -18.21 -5.08 0.83
N GLN A 140 -18.62 -6.30 0.45
CA GLN A 140 -19.99 -6.76 0.58
C GLN A 140 -20.33 -7.31 1.96
N ILE A 141 -19.39 -8.02 2.61
CA ILE A 141 -19.64 -8.69 3.88
C ILE A 141 -19.15 -7.86 5.06
N LEU A 142 -17.98 -7.22 4.93
CA LEU A 142 -17.40 -6.43 6.00
C LEU A 142 -17.80 -4.95 5.94
N GLY A 143 -18.32 -4.49 4.77
CA GLY A 143 -18.67 -3.09 4.54
C GLY A 143 -17.46 -2.16 4.48
N TRP A 144 -16.27 -2.72 4.24
CA TRP A 144 -15.06 -1.94 4.11
C TRP A 144 -14.83 -1.49 2.67
N TYR A 145 -14.52 -0.22 2.49
CA TYR A 145 -14.12 0.39 1.22
C TYR A 145 -12.92 1.31 1.45
N PRO A 146 -11.97 1.38 0.51
CA PRO A 146 -10.92 2.38 0.56
C PRO A 146 -11.54 3.79 0.48
N ARG A 147 -10.96 4.74 1.19
CA ARG A 147 -11.45 6.13 1.28
C ARG A 147 -10.63 7.09 0.44
N TRP A 148 -9.35 6.80 0.26
CA TRP A 148 -8.43 7.65 -0.45
C TRP A 148 -8.21 7.15 -1.87
N ASP A 149 -8.23 8.10 -2.80
CA ASP A 149 -7.82 7.91 -4.19
C ASP A 149 -6.29 7.88 -4.31
N PHE A 150 -5.80 7.73 -5.53
CA PHE A 150 -4.38 7.67 -5.82
C PHE A 150 -3.65 8.97 -5.44
N GLU A 151 -4.21 10.11 -5.83
CA GLU A 151 -3.65 11.44 -5.56
C GLU A 151 -3.54 11.69 -4.05
N SER A 152 -4.61 11.51 -3.31
CA SER A 152 -4.61 11.66 -1.84
C SER A 152 -3.60 10.74 -1.17
N THR A 153 -3.49 9.50 -1.65
CA THR A 153 -2.53 8.51 -1.14
C THR A 153 -1.09 8.98 -1.31
N LEU A 154 -0.74 9.50 -2.49
CA LEU A 154 0.60 10.00 -2.77
C LEU A 154 0.88 11.33 -2.09
N ASP A 155 -0.10 12.23 -2.04
CA ASP A 155 0.02 13.52 -1.36
C ASP A 155 0.33 13.33 0.12
N MET A 156 -0.44 12.51 0.82
CA MET A 156 -0.21 12.22 2.24
C MET A 156 1.15 11.55 2.47
N THR A 157 1.56 10.66 1.56
CA THR A 157 2.86 10.01 1.62
C THR A 157 3.99 11.03 1.43
N ALA A 158 3.93 11.86 0.37
CA ALA A 158 4.94 12.86 0.07
C ALA A 158 5.05 13.93 1.17
N ASP A 159 3.91 14.39 1.69
CA ASP A 159 3.85 15.38 2.77
C ASP A 159 4.54 14.90 4.05
N TRP A 160 4.42 13.59 4.34
CA TRP A 160 5.14 13.01 5.48
C TRP A 160 6.66 13.17 5.32
N TYR A 161 7.20 12.76 4.17
CA TYR A 161 8.64 12.87 3.92
C TYR A 161 9.12 14.33 3.92
N LYS A 162 8.39 15.24 3.27
CA LYS A 162 8.72 16.67 3.24
C LYS A 162 8.77 17.31 4.63
N LYS A 163 7.81 16.99 5.49
CA LYS A 163 7.77 17.50 6.86
C LYS A 163 8.93 16.99 7.69
N VAL A 164 9.26 15.70 7.57
CA VAL A 164 10.38 15.11 8.32
C VAL A 164 11.72 15.61 7.79
N ASP A 165 11.90 15.75 6.47
CA ASP A 165 13.09 16.39 5.87
C ASP A 165 13.22 17.84 6.32
N GLY A 166 12.10 18.57 6.48
CA GLY A 166 12.03 19.92 7.04
C GLY A 166 12.28 20.00 8.54
N GLY A 167 12.58 18.88 9.22
CA GLY A 167 12.96 18.83 10.64
C GLY A 167 11.81 18.58 11.61
N GLU A 168 10.60 18.25 11.13
CA GLU A 168 9.51 17.86 12.03
C GLU A 168 9.75 16.43 12.59
N GLU A 169 9.35 16.21 13.82
CA GLU A 169 9.46 14.89 14.45
C GLU A 169 8.54 13.86 13.76
N ALA A 170 9.11 12.75 13.29
CA ALA A 170 8.40 11.72 12.55
C ALA A 170 7.14 11.19 13.28
N ASN A 171 7.22 10.96 14.60
CA ASN A 171 6.08 10.54 15.41
C ASN A 171 4.94 11.57 15.42
N LYS A 172 5.28 12.86 15.47
CA LYS A 172 4.29 13.95 15.44
C LYS A 172 3.59 14.01 14.09
N VAL A 173 4.37 13.93 13.01
CA VAL A 173 3.84 13.91 11.64
C VAL A 173 2.92 12.71 11.42
N THR A 174 3.36 11.51 11.84
CA THR A 174 2.56 10.26 11.70
C THR A 174 1.24 10.33 12.48
N LYS A 175 1.24 10.89 13.69
CA LYS A 175 0.00 11.04 14.48
C LYS A 175 -0.95 12.09 13.93
N GLY A 176 -0.45 12.99 13.09
CA GLY A 176 -1.24 14.04 12.44
C GLY A 176 -1.88 13.61 11.12
N GLN A 177 -1.53 12.43 10.60
CA GLN A 177 -2.16 11.81 9.43
C GLN A 177 -3.41 11.03 9.83
#